data_be55debda77c28d0ac24f01ae400a946
#
_entry.id   be55debda77c28d0ac24f01ae400a946
#
_cell.length_a   1.000
_cell.length_b   1.000
_cell.length_c   1.000
_cell.angle_alpha   90.00
_cell.angle_beta   90.00
_cell.angle_gamma   90.00
#
_symmetry.space_group_name_H-M   'P 1'
#
loop_
_entity.id
_entity.type
_entity.pdbx_description
1 polymer ?
#
loop_
_entity_poly.entity_id
_entity_poly.type
_entity_poly.pdbx_seq_one_letter_code
_entity_poly.pdbx_strand_id
1 'polypeptide(L)'
;TAIGLQGRHNPTVRRAAELVSSGRIGRPLNARVVAQTLAHGPEMPIQYDYCNKLASGANHLTIVGGHTLDLVEAVLAPISEIDARTETRWPKVKLTETGGESAREVPDWVGVLGKTRSGAVFTADIEAGVQPEKVRFSFEVRGSEGWLTLTSTHPYGVQAGDLTLTSNVAFAPPEKAVASGGIGEPAINVGELYAHLIRDMHAGAHTTPGFEHALHNARLIEAVRQAAERGERQHLID
;
A
#
# COMPACT_ATOMS: atom_id res chain seq x y z
N THR A 1 15.45 -10.54 11.02
CA THR A 1 15.04 -10.27 9.62
C THR A 1 14.13 -9.08 9.57
N ALA A 2 14.17 -8.28 8.50
CA ALA A 2 13.24 -7.19 8.22
C ALA A 2 12.90 -7.19 6.73
N ILE A 3 11.69 -6.72 6.38
CA ILE A 3 11.24 -6.57 5.00
C ILE A 3 10.84 -5.13 4.69
N GLY A 4 10.88 -4.78 3.40
CA GLY A 4 10.71 -3.42 2.91
C GLY A 4 9.26 -2.95 2.77
N LEU A 5 8.33 -3.33 3.64
CA LEU A 5 6.98 -2.74 3.68
C LEU A 5 7.02 -1.42 4.48
N GLN A 6 7.78 -0.47 3.95
CA GLN A 6 8.18 0.74 4.66
C GLN A 6 7.03 1.72 4.93
N GLY A 7 5.95 1.70 4.16
CA GLY A 7 4.81 2.63 4.30
C GLY A 7 4.17 2.60 5.68
N ARG A 8 4.07 1.43 6.32
CA ARG A 8 3.54 1.26 7.69
C ARG A 8 4.36 1.97 8.77
N HIS A 9 5.65 2.23 8.51
CA HIS A 9 6.53 2.90 9.45
C HIS A 9 6.43 4.43 9.38
N ASN A 10 5.73 4.98 8.37
CA ASN A 10 5.51 6.42 8.29
C ASN A 10 4.85 6.95 9.57
N PRO A 11 5.38 8.03 10.20
CA PRO A 11 4.82 8.56 11.45
C PRO A 11 3.33 8.91 11.36
N THR A 12 2.89 9.38 10.19
CA THR A 12 1.49 9.73 9.95
C THR A 12 0.59 8.47 9.87
N VAL A 13 1.10 7.38 9.28
CA VAL A 13 0.41 6.07 9.27
C VAL A 13 0.31 5.50 10.68
N ARG A 14 1.41 5.55 11.44
CA ARG A 14 1.41 5.10 12.84
C ARG A 14 0.40 5.88 13.69
N ARG A 15 0.29 7.21 13.48
CA ARG A 15 -0.70 8.04 14.17
C ARG A 15 -2.13 7.64 13.78
N ALA A 16 -2.39 7.36 12.50
CA ALA A 16 -3.70 6.86 12.05
C ALA A 16 -4.03 5.51 12.70
N ALA A 17 -3.09 4.57 12.72
CA ALA A 17 -3.24 3.27 13.37
C ALA A 17 -3.53 3.40 14.88
N GLU A 18 -2.85 4.33 15.57
CA GLU A 18 -3.10 4.63 16.98
C GLU A 18 -4.52 5.17 17.23
N LEU A 19 -5.01 6.07 16.37
CA LEU A 19 -6.39 6.59 16.49
C LEU A 19 -7.44 5.48 16.35
N VAL A 20 -7.18 4.51 15.47
CA VAL A 20 -8.06 3.36 15.29
C VAL A 20 -7.96 2.40 16.47
N SER A 21 -6.75 1.98 16.84
CA SER A 21 -6.52 0.96 17.87
C SER A 21 -6.89 1.44 19.29
N SER A 22 -6.76 2.75 19.55
CA SER A 22 -7.18 3.35 20.82
C SER A 22 -8.69 3.63 20.90
N GLY A 23 -9.46 3.32 19.86
CA GLY A 23 -10.90 3.50 19.82
C GLY A 23 -11.35 4.97 19.66
N ARG A 24 -10.45 5.89 19.28
CA ARG A 24 -10.77 7.33 19.16
C ARG A 24 -11.83 7.63 18.10
N ILE A 25 -11.95 6.80 17.07
CA ILE A 25 -12.99 6.91 16.04
C ILE A 25 -14.15 5.92 16.26
N GLY A 26 -14.18 5.24 17.43
CA GLY A 26 -15.10 4.15 17.70
C GLY A 26 -14.72 2.88 16.92
N ARG A 27 -15.69 1.98 16.72
CA ARG A 27 -15.47 0.74 15.93
C ARG A 27 -15.31 1.09 14.44
N PRO A 28 -14.25 0.66 13.75
CA PRO A 28 -14.12 0.83 12.32
C PRO A 28 -15.28 0.15 11.57
N LEU A 29 -15.93 0.88 10.67
CA LEU A 29 -17.07 0.42 9.89
C LEU A 29 -16.68 0.10 8.46
N ASN A 30 -16.05 1.07 7.79
CA ASN A 30 -15.58 0.90 6.44
C ASN A 30 -14.33 1.75 6.17
N ALA A 31 -13.64 1.38 5.08
CA ALA A 31 -12.54 2.18 4.55
C ALA A 31 -12.56 2.21 3.02
N ARG A 32 -11.92 3.24 2.46
CA ARG A 32 -11.70 3.40 1.03
C ARG A 32 -10.27 3.78 0.77
N VAL A 33 -9.62 3.07 -0.14
CA VAL A 33 -8.25 3.36 -0.58
C VAL A 33 -8.28 3.70 -2.07
N VAL A 34 -7.64 4.79 -2.42
CA VAL A 34 -7.26 5.12 -3.80
C VAL A 34 -5.74 5.21 -3.80
N ALA A 35 -5.09 4.33 -4.55
CA ALA A 35 -3.63 4.24 -4.62
C ALA A 35 -3.19 4.37 -6.09
N GLN A 36 -2.98 5.59 -6.52
CA GLN A 36 -2.55 5.91 -7.87
C GLN A 36 -1.04 6.09 -7.96
N THR A 37 -0.46 5.68 -9.08
CA THR A 37 0.96 5.88 -9.37
C THR A 37 1.18 6.26 -10.83
N LEU A 38 2.18 7.07 -11.07
CA LEU A 38 2.70 7.37 -12.41
C LEU A 38 3.43 6.15 -13.02
N ALA A 39 4.00 5.25 -12.20
CA ALA A 39 4.71 4.07 -12.67
C ALA A 39 3.78 3.06 -13.37
N HIS A 40 4.36 2.12 -14.10
CA HIS A 40 3.65 1.04 -14.81
C HIS A 40 2.59 1.53 -15.82
N GLY A 41 2.79 2.72 -16.41
CA GLY A 41 1.92 3.31 -17.43
C GLY A 41 2.15 2.77 -18.84
N PRO A 42 1.63 3.47 -19.88
CA PRO A 42 1.77 3.09 -21.28
C PRO A 42 3.20 3.23 -21.82
N GLU A 43 4.06 3.96 -21.11
CA GLU A 43 5.47 4.13 -21.42
C GLU A 43 6.31 3.83 -20.17
N MET A 44 7.52 3.27 -20.36
CA MET A 44 8.44 3.03 -19.26
C MET A 44 9.90 2.94 -19.72
N PRO A 45 10.87 3.23 -18.84
CA PRO A 45 12.27 2.97 -19.11
C PRO A 45 12.55 1.46 -19.27
N ILE A 46 13.43 1.10 -20.21
CA ILE A 46 13.76 -0.30 -20.54
C ILE A 46 14.25 -1.09 -19.32
N GLN A 47 14.94 -0.43 -18.40
CA GLN A 47 15.43 -1.06 -17.16
C GLN A 47 14.31 -1.61 -16.26
N TYR A 48 13.06 -1.17 -16.46
CA TYR A 48 11.89 -1.64 -15.71
C TYR A 48 11.01 -2.61 -16.52
N ASP A 49 11.43 -3.00 -17.74
CA ASP A 49 10.64 -3.90 -18.57
C ASP A 49 10.31 -5.25 -17.90
N TYR A 50 11.17 -5.70 -17.00
CA TYR A 50 10.90 -6.90 -16.19
C TYR A 50 9.59 -6.80 -15.39
N CYS A 51 9.13 -5.59 -15.06
CA CYS A 51 7.85 -5.37 -14.37
C CYS A 51 6.62 -5.66 -15.26
N ASN A 52 6.80 -5.81 -16.57
CA ASN A 52 5.75 -6.24 -17.48
C ASN A 52 5.62 -7.77 -17.57
N LYS A 53 6.58 -8.53 -17.05
CA LYS A 53 6.68 -9.98 -17.21
C LYS A 53 6.19 -10.72 -15.96
N LEU A 54 5.23 -11.64 -16.15
CA LEU A 54 4.68 -12.44 -15.05
C LEU A 54 5.78 -13.21 -14.31
N ALA A 55 6.75 -13.78 -15.05
CA ALA A 55 7.84 -14.57 -14.50
C ALA A 55 8.78 -13.80 -13.58
N SER A 56 8.81 -12.47 -13.63
CA SER A 56 9.66 -11.66 -12.74
C SER A 56 9.17 -11.62 -11.31
N GLY A 57 7.88 -11.82 -11.09
CA GLY A 57 7.24 -11.64 -9.78
C GLY A 57 7.12 -10.19 -9.32
N ALA A 58 7.75 -9.23 -9.99
CA ALA A 58 7.73 -7.81 -9.64
C ALA A 58 6.85 -7.04 -10.63
N ASN A 59 5.67 -6.60 -10.21
CA ASN A 59 4.71 -5.90 -11.06
C ASN A 59 3.82 -4.96 -10.24
N HIS A 60 2.87 -4.29 -10.89
CA HIS A 60 1.99 -3.32 -10.24
C HIS A 60 1.20 -3.93 -9.06
N LEU A 61 0.63 -5.13 -9.23
CA LEU A 61 -0.10 -5.81 -8.15
C LEU A 61 0.84 -6.18 -7.00
N THR A 62 2.00 -6.77 -7.28
CA THR A 62 2.91 -7.24 -6.22
C THR A 62 3.59 -6.09 -5.49
N ILE A 63 3.89 -4.99 -6.16
CA ILE A 63 4.56 -3.81 -5.59
C ILE A 63 3.51 -2.87 -4.97
N VAL A 64 2.75 -2.17 -5.81
CA VAL A 64 1.81 -1.14 -5.33
C VAL A 64 0.64 -1.77 -4.58
N GLY A 65 0.11 -2.89 -5.08
CA GLY A 65 -0.94 -3.66 -4.40
C GLY A 65 -0.47 -4.18 -3.06
N GLY A 66 0.72 -4.79 -2.99
CA GLY A 66 1.29 -5.29 -1.74
C GLY A 66 1.44 -4.21 -0.67
N HIS A 67 1.98 -3.04 -1.02
CA HIS A 67 2.08 -1.90 -0.10
C HIS A 67 0.71 -1.36 0.32
N THR A 68 -0.26 -1.35 -0.59
CA THR A 68 -1.62 -0.86 -0.30
C THR A 68 -2.35 -1.77 0.68
N LEU A 69 -2.28 -3.08 0.48
CA LEU A 69 -2.91 -4.07 1.37
C LEU A 69 -2.23 -4.08 2.74
N ASP A 70 -0.90 -3.99 2.79
CA ASP A 70 -0.15 -3.85 4.03
C ASP A 70 -0.56 -2.61 4.83
N LEU A 71 -0.81 -1.49 4.14
CA LEU A 71 -1.29 -0.27 4.79
C LEU A 71 -2.68 -0.46 5.41
N VAL A 72 -3.59 -1.13 4.70
CA VAL A 72 -4.94 -1.43 5.21
C VAL A 72 -4.83 -2.23 6.51
N GLU A 73 -3.99 -3.26 6.54
CA GLU A 73 -3.79 -4.07 7.74
C GLU A 73 -3.09 -3.30 8.87
N ALA A 74 -2.11 -2.46 8.53
CA ALA A 74 -1.39 -1.66 9.51
C ALA A 74 -2.29 -0.68 10.28
N VAL A 75 -3.35 -0.18 9.63
CA VAL A 75 -4.27 0.80 10.22
C VAL A 75 -5.53 0.17 10.80
N LEU A 76 -6.08 -0.87 10.16
CA LEU A 76 -7.38 -1.44 10.55
C LEU A 76 -7.26 -2.74 11.36
N ALA A 77 -6.87 -3.79 10.70
CA ALA A 77 -6.68 -5.16 11.22
C ALA A 77 -6.32 -6.10 10.05
N PRO A 78 -5.86 -7.33 10.31
CA PRO A 78 -5.66 -8.33 9.27
C PRO A 78 -6.88 -8.53 8.38
N ILE A 79 -6.67 -8.70 7.09
CA ILE A 79 -7.71 -8.96 6.10
C ILE A 79 -8.15 -10.42 6.22
N SER A 80 -9.46 -10.67 6.17
CA SER A 80 -10.05 -12.00 6.26
C SER A 80 -10.71 -12.48 4.97
N GLU A 81 -11.19 -11.55 4.14
CA GLU A 81 -11.90 -11.87 2.89
C GLU A 81 -11.50 -10.89 1.79
N ILE A 82 -11.36 -11.39 0.57
CA ILE A 82 -11.04 -10.60 -0.64
C ILE A 82 -11.91 -11.05 -1.81
N ASP A 83 -12.59 -10.10 -2.44
CA ASP A 83 -13.09 -10.13 -3.81
C ASP A 83 -12.25 -9.17 -4.64
N ALA A 84 -11.94 -9.50 -5.89
CA ALA A 84 -11.09 -8.64 -6.72
C ALA A 84 -11.41 -8.71 -8.20
N ARG A 85 -11.02 -7.66 -8.90
CA ARG A 85 -10.92 -7.60 -10.35
C ARG A 85 -9.59 -6.98 -10.75
N THR A 86 -8.97 -7.49 -11.83
CA THR A 86 -7.75 -6.95 -12.40
C THR A 86 -7.91 -6.73 -13.89
N GLU A 87 -7.23 -5.71 -14.43
CA GLU A 87 -7.24 -5.41 -15.86
C GLU A 87 -5.84 -5.01 -16.32
N THR A 88 -5.49 -5.40 -17.56
CA THR A 88 -4.33 -4.92 -18.29
C THR A 88 -4.80 -3.94 -19.36
N ARG A 89 -4.84 -2.64 -19.02
CA ARG A 89 -5.36 -1.57 -19.88
C ARG A 89 -4.38 -1.21 -21.00
N TRP A 90 -3.08 -1.38 -20.73
CA TRP A 90 -2.00 -1.16 -21.70
C TRP A 90 -1.24 -2.48 -21.96
N PRO A 91 -1.76 -3.36 -22.83
CA PRO A 91 -1.11 -4.65 -23.15
C PRO A 91 0.20 -4.49 -23.92
N LYS A 92 0.44 -3.30 -24.50
CA LYS A 92 1.70 -2.91 -25.11
C LYS A 92 2.23 -1.66 -24.45
N VAL A 93 3.50 -1.70 -24.07
CA VAL A 93 4.21 -0.63 -23.38
C VAL A 93 5.36 -0.15 -24.24
N LYS A 94 5.45 1.15 -24.46
CA LYS A 94 6.55 1.78 -25.18
C LYS A 94 7.79 1.89 -24.30
N LEU A 95 8.93 1.45 -24.78
CA LEU A 95 10.22 1.59 -24.11
C LEU A 95 10.85 2.94 -24.50
N THR A 96 11.04 3.82 -23.51
CA THR A 96 11.36 5.24 -23.75
C THR A 96 12.72 5.44 -24.43
N GLU A 97 13.73 4.61 -24.15
CA GLU A 97 15.09 4.77 -24.68
C GLU A 97 15.24 4.25 -26.11
N THR A 98 14.46 3.24 -26.48
CA THR A 98 14.59 2.59 -27.79
C THR A 98 13.44 2.90 -28.73
N GLY A 99 12.31 3.39 -28.21
CA GLY A 99 11.05 3.52 -28.95
C GLY A 99 10.40 2.19 -29.30
N GLY A 100 10.99 1.06 -28.88
CA GLY A 100 10.42 -0.27 -29.07
C GLY A 100 9.21 -0.52 -28.18
N GLU A 101 8.50 -1.63 -28.44
CA GLU A 101 7.35 -2.08 -27.64
C GLU A 101 7.70 -3.33 -26.84
N SER A 102 7.14 -3.42 -25.62
CA SER A 102 7.13 -4.62 -24.78
C SER A 102 5.71 -5.06 -24.49
N ALA A 103 5.45 -6.36 -24.51
CA ALA A 103 4.15 -6.91 -24.08
C ALA A 103 4.04 -6.91 -22.56
N ARG A 104 2.90 -6.43 -22.05
CA ARG A 104 2.56 -6.51 -20.62
C ARG A 104 1.69 -7.73 -20.37
N GLU A 105 2.16 -8.60 -19.49
CA GLU A 105 1.53 -9.87 -19.10
C GLU A 105 0.79 -9.78 -17.75
N VAL A 106 0.88 -8.65 -17.08
CA VAL A 106 0.43 -8.42 -15.71
C VAL A 106 -0.53 -7.24 -15.61
N PRO A 107 -1.41 -7.20 -14.61
CA PRO A 107 -2.38 -6.11 -14.50
C PRO A 107 -1.70 -4.77 -14.19
N ASP A 108 -2.29 -3.70 -14.72
CA ASP A 108 -1.97 -2.31 -14.42
C ASP A 108 -3.11 -1.57 -13.70
N TRP A 109 -4.20 -2.27 -13.45
CA TRP A 109 -5.30 -1.84 -12.59
C TRP A 109 -5.79 -3.00 -11.74
N VAL A 110 -6.07 -2.71 -10.45
CA VAL A 110 -6.55 -3.69 -9.47
C VAL A 110 -7.63 -3.06 -8.62
N GLY A 111 -8.83 -3.60 -8.66
CA GLY A 111 -9.94 -3.27 -7.77
C GLY A 111 -10.14 -4.36 -6.73
N VAL A 112 -10.20 -3.99 -5.45
CA VAL A 112 -10.42 -4.92 -4.33
C VAL A 112 -11.63 -4.50 -3.52
N LEU A 113 -12.46 -5.46 -3.15
CA LEU A 113 -13.44 -5.37 -2.09
C LEU A 113 -13.08 -6.39 -1.02
N GLY A 114 -12.86 -5.95 0.20
CA GLY A 114 -12.41 -6.84 1.25
C GLY A 114 -13.07 -6.58 2.60
N LYS A 115 -12.77 -7.48 3.54
CA LYS A 115 -13.21 -7.37 4.92
C LYS A 115 -12.06 -7.72 5.85
N THR A 116 -11.93 -6.98 6.93
CA THR A 116 -10.94 -7.26 7.96
C THR A 116 -11.52 -8.16 9.06
N ARG A 117 -10.66 -8.77 9.87
CA ARG A 117 -11.07 -9.56 11.05
C ARG A 117 -11.82 -8.75 12.09
N SER A 118 -11.60 -7.44 12.16
CA SER A 118 -12.39 -6.53 13.01
C SER A 118 -13.81 -6.29 12.49
N GLY A 119 -14.14 -6.81 11.28
CA GLY A 119 -15.44 -6.68 10.65
C GLY A 119 -15.61 -5.44 9.77
N ALA A 120 -14.61 -4.57 9.69
CA ALA A 120 -14.62 -3.43 8.78
C ALA A 120 -14.53 -3.90 7.31
N VAL A 121 -15.39 -3.36 6.44
CA VAL A 121 -15.29 -3.59 4.99
C VAL A 121 -14.41 -2.50 4.36
N PHE A 122 -13.70 -2.85 3.29
CA PHE A 122 -12.91 -1.85 2.58
C PHE A 122 -12.97 -2.04 1.06
N THR A 123 -12.71 -0.96 0.33
CA THR A 123 -12.44 -0.99 -1.10
C THR A 123 -11.05 -0.41 -1.35
N ALA A 124 -10.34 -0.97 -2.33
CA ALA A 124 -9.10 -0.40 -2.82
C ALA A 124 -9.14 -0.31 -4.36
N ASP A 125 -8.84 0.88 -4.87
CA ASP A 125 -8.65 1.17 -6.28
C ASP A 125 -7.16 1.49 -6.49
N ILE A 126 -6.46 0.56 -7.15
CA ILE A 126 -5.00 0.59 -7.31
C ILE A 126 -4.71 0.76 -8.79
N GLU A 127 -4.24 1.94 -9.19
CA GLU A 127 -4.18 2.37 -10.57
C GLU A 127 -2.78 2.80 -10.97
N ALA A 128 -2.28 2.24 -12.09
CA ALA A 128 -1.00 2.57 -12.70
C ALA A 128 -1.13 3.62 -13.81
N GLY A 129 -0.02 4.28 -14.15
CA GLY A 129 0.09 5.14 -15.33
C GLY A 129 -0.79 6.39 -15.30
N VAL A 130 -1.10 6.87 -14.12
CA VAL A 130 -1.86 8.10 -13.95
C VAL A 130 -0.95 9.30 -14.24
N GLN A 131 -1.47 10.30 -14.92
CA GLN A 131 -0.70 11.51 -15.24
C GLN A 131 -0.23 12.22 -13.96
N PRO A 132 0.98 12.77 -13.91
CA PRO A 132 1.59 13.30 -12.69
C PRO A 132 0.70 14.29 -11.92
N GLU A 133 0.00 15.17 -12.62
CA GLU A 133 -0.88 16.17 -12.02
C GLU A 133 -2.21 15.60 -11.50
N LYS A 134 -2.49 14.35 -11.79
CA LYS A 134 -3.70 13.63 -11.35
C LYS A 134 -3.42 12.57 -10.30
N VAL A 135 -2.15 12.21 -10.09
CA VAL A 135 -1.79 11.21 -9.08
C VAL A 135 -2.27 11.65 -7.71
N ARG A 136 -2.94 10.74 -7.03
CA ARG A 136 -3.35 10.91 -5.64
C ARG A 136 -3.28 9.59 -4.90
N PHE A 137 -3.02 9.70 -3.64
CA PHE A 137 -3.26 8.67 -2.66
C PHE A 137 -4.27 9.18 -1.64
N SER A 138 -5.27 8.39 -1.32
CA SER A 138 -6.17 8.64 -0.21
C SER A 138 -6.57 7.35 0.48
N PHE A 139 -6.57 7.37 1.80
CA PHE A 139 -7.08 6.29 2.61
C PHE A 139 -8.02 6.86 3.66
N GLU A 140 -9.32 6.72 3.43
CA GLU A 140 -10.37 7.11 4.36
C GLU A 140 -10.76 5.93 5.24
N VAL A 141 -10.91 6.18 6.54
CA VAL A 141 -11.49 5.24 7.51
C VAL A 141 -12.65 5.91 8.23
N ARG A 142 -13.79 5.26 8.24
CA ARG A 142 -14.97 5.68 8.99
C ARG A 142 -15.22 4.72 10.14
N GLY A 143 -15.27 5.27 11.33
CA GLY A 143 -15.69 4.55 12.54
C GLY A 143 -17.09 4.94 12.97
N SER A 144 -17.58 4.33 14.06
CA SER A 144 -18.90 4.62 14.63
C SER A 144 -19.00 5.99 15.31
N GLU A 145 -17.86 6.61 15.66
CA GLU A 145 -17.78 7.86 16.43
C GLU A 145 -16.91 8.93 15.74
N GLY A 146 -16.24 8.57 14.66
CA GLY A 146 -15.40 9.50 13.93
C GLY A 146 -14.87 8.96 12.64
N TRP A 147 -14.02 9.73 11.99
CA TRP A 147 -13.35 9.37 10.74
C TRP A 147 -11.92 9.91 10.72
N LEU A 148 -11.11 9.33 9.89
CA LEU A 148 -9.79 9.84 9.54
C LEU A 148 -9.52 9.65 8.05
N THR A 149 -8.62 10.48 7.51
CA THR A 149 -8.17 10.39 6.11
C THR A 149 -6.67 10.64 6.04
N LEU A 150 -5.96 9.75 5.37
CA LEU A 150 -4.57 9.94 4.94
C LEU A 150 -4.58 10.35 3.46
N THR A 151 -3.85 11.41 3.09
CA THR A 151 -3.73 11.86 1.70
C THR A 151 -2.29 12.15 1.32
N SER A 152 -1.96 11.96 0.03
CA SER A 152 -0.71 12.38 -0.59
C SER A 152 -0.93 12.68 -2.07
N THR A 153 -0.14 13.59 -2.61
CA THR A 153 -0.02 13.85 -4.07
C THR A 153 1.30 13.34 -4.63
N HIS A 154 2.11 12.65 -3.82
CA HIS A 154 3.38 12.12 -4.27
C HIS A 154 3.19 11.01 -5.32
N PRO A 155 3.99 10.98 -6.42
CA PRO A 155 3.83 10.01 -7.52
C PRO A 155 3.91 8.53 -7.13
N TYR A 156 4.47 8.23 -5.96
CA TYR A 156 4.59 6.87 -5.41
C TYR A 156 3.71 6.62 -4.18
N GLY A 157 2.80 7.55 -3.88
CA GLY A 157 1.82 7.41 -2.79
C GLY A 157 2.48 7.15 -1.43
N VAL A 158 1.91 6.22 -0.67
CA VAL A 158 2.37 5.87 0.69
C VAL A 158 3.78 5.28 0.75
N GLN A 159 4.31 4.78 -0.35
CA GLN A 159 5.64 4.15 -0.36
C GLN A 159 6.76 5.17 -0.09
N ALA A 160 6.60 6.41 -0.51
CA ALA A 160 7.69 7.37 -0.55
C ALA A 160 7.29 8.80 -0.21
N GLY A 161 6.03 9.07 0.04
CA GLY A 161 5.53 10.44 0.11
C GLY A 161 5.30 10.98 1.51
N ASP A 162 5.24 12.29 1.57
CA ASP A 162 4.64 12.98 2.70
C ASP A 162 3.14 12.67 2.75
N LEU A 163 2.67 12.31 3.94
CA LEU A 163 1.27 12.04 4.20
C LEU A 163 0.68 13.12 5.10
N THR A 164 -0.52 13.55 4.74
CA THR A 164 -1.34 14.41 5.59
C THR A 164 -2.44 13.59 6.24
N LEU A 165 -2.56 13.68 7.56
CA LEU A 165 -3.66 13.09 8.34
C LEU A 165 -4.68 14.17 8.69
N THR A 166 -5.93 13.91 8.38
CA THR A 166 -7.08 14.71 8.83
C THR A 166 -8.08 13.83 9.55
N SER A 167 -8.82 14.39 10.51
CA SER A 167 -9.82 13.66 11.29
C SER A 167 -10.80 14.65 11.92
N ASN A 168 -12.01 14.19 12.25
CA ASN A 168 -12.94 14.96 13.09
C ASN A 168 -12.74 14.75 14.59
N VAL A 169 -11.86 13.82 14.98
CA VAL A 169 -11.46 13.66 16.38
C VAL A 169 -10.12 14.34 16.64
N ALA A 170 -9.95 14.90 17.84
CA ALA A 170 -8.68 15.53 18.20
C ALA A 170 -7.56 14.49 18.31
N PHE A 171 -6.39 14.81 17.79
CA PHE A 171 -5.19 13.98 17.88
C PHE A 171 -3.93 14.82 18.04
N ALA A 172 -2.89 14.23 18.65
CA ALA A 172 -1.57 14.84 18.66
C ALA A 172 -0.92 14.73 17.28
N PRO A 173 -0.16 15.75 16.83
CA PRO A 173 0.57 15.67 15.56
C PRO A 173 1.39 14.37 15.45
N PRO A 174 1.58 13.83 14.24
CA PRO A 174 2.53 12.75 14.04
C PRO A 174 3.93 13.14 14.53
N GLU A 175 4.71 12.16 14.97
CA GLU A 175 6.11 12.37 15.30
C GLU A 175 6.90 12.89 14.10
N LYS A 176 7.93 13.67 14.35
CA LYS A 176 8.83 14.09 13.28
C LYS A 176 9.61 12.89 12.76
N ALA A 177 9.64 12.69 11.45
CA ALA A 177 10.36 11.60 10.82
C ALA A 177 11.88 11.72 11.07
N VAL A 178 12.54 10.59 11.33
CA VAL A 178 14.01 10.54 11.61
C VAL A 178 14.79 10.99 10.38
N ALA A 179 14.34 10.65 9.18
CA ALA A 179 15.00 10.97 7.91
C ALA A 179 14.65 12.36 7.35
N SER A 180 14.07 13.26 8.16
CA SER A 180 13.63 14.59 7.70
C SER A 180 14.77 15.60 7.47
N GLY A 181 16.01 15.22 7.68
CA GLY A 181 17.18 16.11 7.59
C GLY A 181 17.90 16.10 6.23
N GLY A 182 17.25 16.56 5.15
CA GLY A 182 17.91 16.74 3.84
C GLY A 182 18.00 15.49 2.96
N ILE A 183 17.42 14.38 3.38
CA ILE A 183 17.22 13.19 2.55
C ILE A 183 15.84 13.36 1.86
N GLY A 184 15.76 13.21 0.55
CA GLY A 184 14.53 13.38 -0.20
C GLY A 184 13.36 12.53 0.33
N GLU A 185 12.14 12.95 0.08
CA GLU A 185 10.90 12.34 0.56
C GLU A 185 10.80 10.81 0.38
N PRO A 186 11.31 10.18 -0.71
CA PRO A 186 11.32 8.73 -0.85
C PRO A 186 12.06 7.99 0.25
N ALA A 187 13.03 8.63 0.91
CA ALA A 187 13.82 8.02 1.96
C ALA A 187 13.17 8.06 3.35
N ILE A 188 12.10 8.86 3.54
CA ILE A 188 11.45 9.03 4.85
C ILE A 188 11.00 7.68 5.42
N ASN A 189 10.20 6.94 4.69
CA ASN A 189 9.64 5.67 5.15
C ASN A 189 10.73 4.60 5.34
N VAL A 190 11.74 4.60 4.49
CA VAL A 190 12.90 3.69 4.60
C VAL A 190 13.73 4.03 5.85
N GLY A 191 13.96 5.32 6.11
CA GLY A 191 14.63 5.78 7.32
C GLY A 191 13.87 5.38 8.59
N GLU A 192 12.54 5.50 8.60
CA GLU A 192 11.70 5.06 9.71
C GLU A 192 11.75 3.54 9.92
N LEU A 193 11.76 2.75 8.84
CA LEU A 193 11.96 1.29 8.92
C LEU A 193 13.29 0.95 9.59
N TYR A 194 14.39 1.57 9.14
CA TYR A 194 15.71 1.32 9.75
C TYR A 194 15.76 1.78 11.21
N ALA A 195 15.19 2.93 11.54
CA ALA A 195 15.11 3.40 12.91
C ALA A 195 14.31 2.44 13.81
N HIS A 196 13.23 1.85 13.28
CA HIS A 196 12.44 0.84 14.00
C HIS A 196 13.28 -0.44 14.21
N LEU A 197 13.93 -0.94 13.17
CA LEU A 197 14.80 -2.11 13.25
C LEU A 197 15.95 -1.91 14.28
N ILE A 198 16.55 -0.72 14.32
CA ILE A 198 17.59 -0.40 15.29
C ILE A 198 17.01 -0.41 16.72
N ARG A 199 15.84 0.13 16.95
CA ARG A 199 15.16 0.06 18.25
C ARG A 199 14.91 -1.38 18.68
N ASP A 200 14.40 -2.23 17.77
CA ASP A 200 14.22 -3.66 18.02
C ASP A 200 15.51 -4.35 18.43
N MET A 201 16.62 -4.07 17.71
CA MET A 201 17.93 -4.64 18.01
C MET A 201 18.41 -4.25 19.41
N HIS A 202 18.26 -2.99 19.80
CA HIS A 202 18.64 -2.52 21.13
C HIS A 202 17.77 -3.08 22.26
N ALA A 203 16.47 -3.29 21.97
CA ALA A 203 15.52 -3.81 22.94
C ALA A 203 15.45 -5.36 22.98
N GLY A 204 16.13 -6.07 22.08
CA GLY A 204 15.96 -7.50 21.88
C GLY A 204 14.54 -7.87 21.42
N ALA A 205 13.84 -6.93 20.76
CA ALA A 205 12.49 -7.10 20.26
C ALA A 205 12.48 -7.53 18.78
N HIS A 206 11.31 -7.95 18.29
CA HIS A 206 11.08 -8.39 16.91
C HIS A 206 9.74 -7.83 16.39
N THR A 207 9.54 -6.52 16.52
CA THR A 207 8.29 -5.84 16.12
C THR A 207 8.33 -5.33 14.68
N THR A 208 9.53 -5.20 14.10
CA THR A 208 9.71 -4.91 12.67
C THR A 208 9.27 -6.11 11.84
N PRO A 209 8.41 -5.92 10.81
CA PRO A 209 7.96 -7.01 9.94
C PRO A 209 9.12 -7.80 9.34
N GLY A 210 9.08 -9.12 9.51
CA GLY A 210 10.07 -10.07 8.99
C GLY A 210 9.52 -10.94 7.87
N PHE A 211 10.15 -12.08 7.60
CA PHE A 211 9.77 -12.98 6.51
C PHE A 211 8.39 -13.62 6.67
N GLU A 212 7.92 -13.85 7.90
CA GLU A 212 6.54 -14.32 8.13
C GLU A 212 5.52 -13.30 7.63
N HIS A 213 5.76 -12.02 7.91
CA HIS A 213 4.91 -10.95 7.40
C HIS A 213 5.01 -10.80 5.87
N ALA A 214 6.19 -11.02 5.29
CA ALA A 214 6.36 -11.07 3.84
C ALA A 214 5.55 -12.21 3.21
N LEU A 215 5.55 -13.39 3.84
CA LEU A 215 4.75 -14.54 3.40
C LEU A 215 3.25 -14.24 3.50
N HIS A 216 2.83 -13.60 4.60
CA HIS A 216 1.43 -13.16 4.76
C HIS A 216 1.03 -12.18 3.64
N ASN A 217 1.83 -11.16 3.38
CA ASN A 217 1.57 -10.20 2.30
C ASN A 217 1.56 -10.88 0.92
N ALA A 218 2.44 -11.84 0.66
CA ALA A 218 2.42 -12.63 -0.57
C ALA A 218 1.12 -13.46 -0.71
N ARG A 219 0.58 -13.99 0.38
CA ARG A 219 -0.72 -14.69 0.39
C ARG A 219 -1.88 -13.74 0.11
N LEU A 220 -1.85 -12.50 0.61
CA LEU A 220 -2.84 -11.47 0.25
C LEU A 220 -2.82 -11.18 -1.25
N ILE A 221 -1.64 -10.98 -1.83
CA ILE A 221 -1.46 -10.74 -3.27
C ILE A 221 -1.99 -11.92 -4.08
N GLU A 222 -1.68 -13.15 -3.66
CA GLU A 222 -2.17 -14.36 -4.31
C GLU A 222 -3.70 -14.49 -4.21
N ALA A 223 -4.29 -14.12 -3.07
CA ALA A 223 -5.74 -14.11 -2.90
C ALA A 223 -6.41 -13.09 -3.85
N VAL A 224 -5.83 -11.90 -4.04
CA VAL A 224 -6.31 -10.93 -5.03
C VAL A 224 -6.27 -11.52 -6.44
N ARG A 225 -5.15 -12.17 -6.81
CA ARG A 225 -4.99 -12.82 -8.11
C ARG A 225 -6.06 -13.91 -8.33
N GLN A 226 -6.23 -14.81 -7.36
CA GLN A 226 -7.20 -15.91 -7.43
C GLN A 226 -8.63 -15.41 -7.47
N ALA A 227 -8.97 -14.39 -6.67
CA ALA A 227 -10.30 -13.78 -6.68
C ALA A 227 -10.62 -13.19 -8.06
N ALA A 228 -9.68 -12.48 -8.68
CA ALA A 228 -9.85 -11.88 -9.99
C ALA A 228 -9.95 -12.93 -11.11
N GLU A 229 -9.15 -14.00 -11.07
CA GLU A 229 -9.13 -15.05 -12.09
C GLU A 229 -10.37 -15.95 -12.03
N ARG A 230 -10.83 -16.29 -10.81
CA ARG A 230 -11.93 -17.24 -10.62
C ARG A 230 -13.30 -16.56 -10.52
N GLY A 231 -13.34 -15.25 -10.24
CA GLY A 231 -14.57 -14.54 -9.89
C GLY A 231 -15.18 -15.02 -8.56
N GLU A 232 -14.37 -15.54 -7.66
CA GLU A 232 -14.77 -16.13 -6.39
C GLU A 232 -14.05 -15.46 -5.22
N ARG A 233 -14.80 -15.18 -4.14
CA ARG A 233 -14.24 -14.67 -2.89
C ARG A 233 -13.18 -15.60 -2.33
N GLN A 234 -12.07 -15.03 -1.91
CA GLN A 234 -11.02 -15.73 -1.19
C GLN A 234 -11.13 -15.45 0.31
N HIS A 235 -10.98 -16.51 1.11
CA HIS A 235 -10.92 -16.42 2.57
C HIS A 235 -9.48 -16.65 3.03
N LEU A 236 -8.99 -15.74 3.84
CA LEU A 236 -7.64 -15.80 4.40
C LEU A 236 -7.70 -16.48 5.76
N ILE A 237 -7.20 -17.71 5.78
CA ILE A 237 -7.07 -18.53 6.99
C ILE A 237 -5.63 -18.33 7.52
N ASP A 238 -5.48 -18.29 8.83
CA ASP A 238 -4.17 -18.21 9.52
C ASP A 238 -3.29 -19.41 9.23
#